data_1a5a78a06cd7310b5e7dfb7d9a362ee3
#
_entry.id   1a5a78a06cd7310b5e7dfb7d9a362ee3
#
_cell.length_a   1.000
_cell.length_b   1.000
_cell.length_c   1.000
_cell.angle_alpha   90.00
_cell.angle_beta   90.00
_cell.angle_gamma   90.00
#
_symmetry.space_group_name_H-M   'P 1'
#
loop_
_entity.id
_entity.type
_entity.pdbx_description
1 polymer ?
#
loop_
_entity_poly.entity_id
_entity_poly.type
_entity_poly.pdbx_seq_one_letter_code
_entity_poly.pdbx_strand_id
1 'polypeptide(L)' 'MQFSARNRLPGTVKDVKIGAVMAIVKVQVGDSVIESAITREAAEELKLKAGDKVMAVVKATSVMIMK' A
#
# COMPACT_ATOMS: atom_id res chain seq x y z
N MET A 1 -12.93 3.44 12.91
CA MET A 1 -13.32 3.65 11.50
C MET A 1 -13.46 2.31 10.80
N GLN A 2 -14.53 2.14 10.05
CA GLN A 2 -14.75 0.94 9.27
C GLN A 2 -14.57 1.22 7.79
N PHE A 3 -13.90 0.31 7.09
CA PHE A 3 -13.70 0.39 5.65
C PHE A 3 -14.57 -0.64 4.95
N SER A 4 -15.02 -0.32 3.75
CA SER A 4 -15.71 -1.28 2.90
C SER A 4 -14.74 -2.31 2.30
N ALA A 5 -13.44 -2.10 2.46
CA ALA A 5 -12.43 -3.01 1.97
C ALA A 5 -12.39 -4.30 2.78
N ARG A 6 -12.37 -5.44 2.08
CA ARG A 6 -12.40 -6.76 2.70
C ARG A 6 -11.02 -7.38 2.86
N ASN A 7 -10.07 -6.94 2.04
CA ASN A 7 -8.73 -7.53 2.04
C ASN A 7 -7.76 -6.65 2.81
N ARG A 8 -7.20 -7.21 3.87
CA ARG A 8 -6.23 -6.53 4.72
C ARG A 8 -5.00 -7.41 4.81
N LEU A 9 -3.91 -6.95 4.22
CA LEU A 9 -2.70 -7.73 4.07
C LEU A 9 -1.58 -7.09 4.87
N PRO A 10 -1.18 -7.70 5.99
CA PRO A 10 -0.06 -7.17 6.76
C PRO A 10 1.23 -7.31 5.95
N GLY A 11 2.04 -6.28 5.95
CA GLY A 11 3.27 -6.27 5.19
C GLY A 11 4.28 -5.28 5.71
N THR A 12 5.38 -5.17 4.99
CA THR A 12 6.48 -4.26 5.33
C THR A 12 6.78 -3.38 4.12
N VAL A 13 6.88 -2.09 4.34
CA VAL A 13 7.24 -1.16 3.27
C VAL A 13 8.65 -1.49 2.79
N LYS A 14 8.78 -1.71 1.48
CA LYS A 14 10.03 -2.03 0.85
C LYS A 14 10.67 -0.79 0.22
N ASP A 15 9.86 0.07 -0.37
CA ASP A 15 10.34 1.26 -1.06
C ASP A 15 9.24 2.30 -1.14
N VAL A 16 9.62 3.56 -1.10
CA VAL A 16 8.71 4.69 -1.26
C VAL A 16 9.32 5.66 -2.26
N LYS A 17 8.64 5.90 -3.36
CA LYS A 17 9.03 6.89 -4.34
C LYS A 17 8.06 8.05 -4.30
N ILE A 18 8.55 9.21 -3.91
CA ILE A 18 7.74 10.43 -3.78
C ILE A 18 7.82 11.22 -5.08
N GLY A 19 6.67 11.42 -5.71
CA GLY A 19 6.55 12.30 -6.87
C GLY A 19 5.98 13.66 -6.47
N ALA A 20 5.72 14.51 -7.46
CA ALA A 20 5.19 15.85 -7.19
C ALA A 20 3.77 15.82 -6.58
N VAL A 21 2.96 14.87 -7.04
CA VAL A 21 1.55 14.75 -6.61
C VAL A 21 1.28 13.38 -5.98
N MET A 22 1.85 12.33 -6.55
CA MET A 22 1.61 10.96 -6.13
C MET A 22 2.88 10.33 -5.58
N ALA A 23 2.70 9.28 -4.81
CA ALA A 23 3.79 8.46 -4.30
C ALA A 23 3.48 7.01 -4.61
N ILE A 24 4.52 6.26 -4.96
CA ILE A 24 4.41 4.81 -5.18
C ILE A 24 5.07 4.11 -3.99
N VAL A 25 4.30 3.29 -3.31
CA VAL A 25 4.76 2.54 -2.15
C VAL A 25 4.77 1.05 -2.50
N LYS A 26 5.91 0.42 -2.34
CA LYS A 26 6.03 -1.03 -2.53
C LYS A 26 5.99 -1.69 -1.17
N VAL A 27 5.08 -2.65 -1.02
CA VAL A 27 4.87 -3.34 0.24
C VAL A 27 5.12 -4.84 0.04
N GLN A 28 6.02 -5.39 0.83
CA GLN A 28 6.30 -6.82 0.83
C GLN A 28 5.24 -7.53 1.67
N VAL A 29 4.50 -8.43 1.03
CA VAL A 29 3.48 -9.24 1.69
C VAL A 29 3.83 -10.71 1.43
N GLY A 30 4.37 -11.39 2.43
CA GLY A 30 4.89 -12.74 2.23
C GLY A 30 5.98 -12.73 1.16
N ASP A 31 5.81 -13.53 0.13
CA ASP A 31 6.74 -13.60 -1.00
C ASP A 31 6.36 -12.67 -2.15
N SER A 32 5.33 -11.87 -1.96
CA SER A 32 4.80 -10.99 -3.01
C SER A 32 5.08 -9.52 -2.69
N VAL A 33 5.17 -8.71 -3.74
CA VAL A 33 5.30 -7.26 -3.60
C VAL A 33 4.07 -6.60 -4.21
N ILE A 34 3.41 -5.77 -3.42
CA ILE A 34 2.23 -5.03 -3.85
C ILE A 34 2.65 -3.57 -4.05
N GLU A 35 2.24 -2.98 -5.15
CA GLU A 35 2.45 -1.55 -5.38
C GLU A 35 1.17 -0.79 -5.05
N SER A 36 1.33 0.30 -4.33
CA SER A 36 0.25 1.20 -3.97
C SER A 36 0.57 2.60 -4.47
N ALA A 37 -0.37 3.21 -5.16
CA ALA A 37 -0.26 4.60 -5.57
C ALA A 37 -1.16 5.42 -4.65
N ILE A 38 -0.56 6.28 -3.85
CA ILE A 38 -1.28 7.16 -2.94
C ILE A 38 -0.84 8.59 -3.20
N THR A 39 -1.54 9.57 -2.63
CA THR A 39 -1.11 10.95 -2.80
C THR A 39 0.19 11.18 -2.03
N ARG A 40 1.01 12.08 -2.52
CA ARG A 40 2.22 12.49 -1.82
C ARG A 40 1.89 12.94 -0.40
N GLU A 41 0.81 13.70 -0.26
CA GLU A 41 0.35 14.20 1.02
C GLU A 41 0.07 13.06 2.00
N ALA A 42 -0.62 12.00 1.53
CA ALA A 42 -0.91 10.84 2.37
C ALA A 42 0.37 10.14 2.81
N ALA A 43 1.32 9.98 1.89
CA ALA A 43 2.60 9.34 2.21
C ALA A 43 3.37 10.15 3.26
N GLU A 44 3.33 11.47 3.16
CA GLU A 44 4.00 12.35 4.11
C GLU A 44 3.32 12.33 5.48
N GLU A 45 1.99 12.35 5.51
CA GLU A 45 1.24 12.29 6.76
C GLU A 45 1.50 10.98 7.50
N LEU A 46 1.59 9.88 6.78
CA LEU A 46 1.87 8.58 7.37
C LEU A 46 3.35 8.39 7.67
N LYS A 47 4.20 9.30 7.19
CA LYS A 47 5.67 9.25 7.40
C LYS A 47 6.23 7.90 6.96
N LEU A 48 5.77 7.41 5.81
CA LEU A 48 6.17 6.10 5.31
C LEU A 48 7.64 6.06 4.93
N LYS A 49 8.30 4.98 5.34
CA LYS A 49 9.69 4.71 5.00
C LYS A 49 9.91 3.22 4.93
N ALA A 50 10.97 2.81 4.25
CA ALA A 50 11.33 1.40 4.15
C ALA A 50 11.51 0.80 5.55
N GLY A 51 10.95 -0.38 5.75
CA GLY A 51 10.98 -1.08 7.03
C GLY A 51 9.74 -0.90 7.88
N ASP A 52 8.88 0.05 7.55
CA ASP A 52 7.65 0.27 8.32
C ASP A 52 6.70 -0.93 8.17
N LYS A 53 6.09 -1.32 9.27
CA LYS A 53 5.03 -2.33 9.27
C LYS A 53 3.72 -1.64 8.94
N VAL A 54 3.05 -2.13 7.91
CA VAL A 54 1.80 -1.54 7.41
C VAL A 54 0.76 -2.60 7.11
N MET A 55 -0.44 -2.15 6.85
CA MET A 55 -1.53 -2.98 6.39
C MET A 55 -1.94 -2.49 5.01
N ALA A 56 -1.83 -3.34 3.99
CA ALA A 56 -2.34 -3.03 2.66
C ALA A 56 -3.83 -3.37 2.65
N VAL A 57 -4.65 -2.40 2.31
CA VAL A 57 -6.11 -2.56 2.34
C VAL A 57 -6.63 -2.46 0.93
N VAL A 58 -7.33 -3.51 0.47
CA VAL A 58 -7.81 -3.58 -0.91
C VAL A 58 -9.30 -3.91 -0.94
N LYS A 59 -10.07 -3.08 -1.62
CA LYS A 59 -11.50 -3.36 -1.81
C LYS A 59 -11.66 -4.61 -2.65
N ALA A 60 -12.61 -5.46 -2.26
CA ALA A 60 -12.87 -6.70 -2.98
C ALA A 60 -13.19 -6.46 -4.46
N THR A 61 -13.87 -5.37 -4.77
CA THR A 61 -14.24 -5.01 -6.14
C THR A 61 -13.04 -4.60 -6.99
N SER A 62 -11.89 -4.36 -6.38
CA SER A 62 -10.66 -3.97 -7.10
C SER A 62 -9.73 -5.15 -7.36
N VAL A 63 -10.09 -6.34 -6.89
CA VAL A 63 -9.25 -7.52 -7.06
C VAL A 63 -9.68 -8.26 -8.32
N MET A 64 -8.72 -8.46 -9.23
CA MET A 64 -8.95 -9.20 -10.45
C MET A 64 -8.31 -10.58 -10.32
N ILE A 65 -8.86 -11.53 -11.06
CA ILE A 65 -8.38 -12.90 -11.02
C ILE A 65 -7.77 -13.26 -12.36
N MET A 66 -6.62 -13.91 -12.29
CA MET A 66 -5.92 -14.43 -13.46
C MET A 66 -5.62 -15.91 -13.20
N LYS A 67 -5.79 -16.72 -14.22
CA LYS A 67 -5.52 -18.15 -14.09
C LYS A 67 -4.54 -18.62 -15.14
#